data_bd00c7a01bf60090f75364b1b1a1643d
#
_entry.id   bd00c7a01bf60090f75364b1b1a1643d
#
_cell.length_a   1.000
_cell.length_b   1.000
_cell.length_c   1.000
_cell.angle_alpha   90.00
_cell.angle_beta   90.00
_cell.angle_gamma   90.00
#
_symmetry.space_group_name_H-M   'P 1'
#
loop_
_entity.id
_entity.type
_entity.pdbx_description
1 polymer ?
#
loop_
_entity_poly.entity_id
_entity_poly.type
_entity_poly.pdbx_seq_one_letter_code
_entity_poly.pdbx_strand_id
1 'polypeptide(L)'
;DYRADIGMWNNGKMDQWNIARIAGYGMSYFERSDLPYYYELADAFTIGDQHFQSTLTQTCPNRMHLFSGSNNNLWNRKERGSGGPLNDTYMMLDNSEPDPGWDWPTMAETLEDAGVSWKVYMEEDNFDDNGFAWFKNFQHAEPGNPLYDKGMARVPTNDLVKSFEEDVKNDALPQVTWLIAPANQSEHATNHPAAGEDLSARLLRVMQDNPEIYKKTAFIINYDEGGQFFDHLVPPTPHVDATDGKSTMTTLGEITTETYVSVPPGNPIGLGFRVPLIIVSPWTRVKGGAVYSEVVDHTSLIQFVEKRFNV
;
A
#
# COMPACT_ATOMS: atom_id res chain seq x y z
N ASP A 1 4.07 -1.72 -14.53
CA ASP A 1 2.70 -1.83 -15.06
C ASP A 1 2.28 -3.30 -15.14
N TYR A 2 0.99 -3.57 -15.20
CA TYR A 2 0.41 -4.91 -15.21
C TYR A 2 1.04 -5.84 -16.25
N ARG A 3 1.30 -5.34 -17.46
CA ARG A 3 1.92 -6.13 -18.54
C ARG A 3 3.36 -6.56 -18.18
N ALA A 4 4.14 -5.66 -17.60
CA ALA A 4 5.49 -5.98 -17.19
C ALA A 4 5.50 -7.00 -16.04
N ASP A 5 4.59 -6.83 -15.09
CA ASP A 5 4.51 -7.69 -13.91
C ASP A 5 4.01 -9.10 -14.25
N ILE A 6 3.01 -9.22 -15.14
CA ILE A 6 2.60 -10.51 -15.73
C ILE A 6 3.77 -11.15 -16.50
N GLY A 7 4.56 -10.34 -17.24
CA GLY A 7 5.76 -10.82 -17.93
C GLY A 7 6.81 -11.36 -16.94
N MET A 8 7.07 -10.67 -15.85
CA MET A 8 8.01 -11.11 -14.81
C MET A 8 7.51 -12.36 -14.07
N TRP A 9 6.21 -12.42 -13.76
CA TRP A 9 5.57 -13.57 -13.13
C TRP A 9 5.63 -14.82 -14.01
N ASN A 10 5.42 -14.67 -15.34
CA ASN A 10 5.51 -15.72 -16.37
C ASN A 10 4.88 -17.06 -15.95
N ASN A 11 3.59 -17.05 -15.61
CA ASN A 11 2.87 -18.24 -15.13
C ASN A 11 3.54 -18.91 -13.92
N GLY A 12 4.04 -18.12 -12.97
CA GLY A 12 4.70 -18.59 -11.74
C GLY A 12 6.15 -19.01 -11.90
N LYS A 13 6.75 -18.90 -13.09
CA LYS A 13 8.16 -19.28 -13.29
C LYS A 13 9.15 -18.26 -12.75
N MET A 14 8.78 -17.00 -12.63
CA MET A 14 9.60 -15.90 -12.11
C MET A 14 10.93 -15.71 -12.86
N ASP A 15 11.00 -16.06 -14.14
CA ASP A 15 12.25 -16.19 -14.91
C ASP A 15 12.43 -15.13 -16.01
N GLN A 16 11.55 -14.13 -16.10
CA GLN A 16 11.57 -13.12 -17.16
C GLN A 16 11.94 -11.70 -16.67
N TRP A 17 12.47 -11.57 -15.49
CA TRP A 17 12.82 -10.27 -14.89
C TRP A 17 13.80 -9.45 -15.72
N ASN A 18 14.79 -10.08 -16.34
CA ASN A 18 15.77 -9.41 -17.20
C ASN A 18 15.23 -8.98 -18.57
N ILE A 19 14.07 -9.54 -18.99
CA ILE A 19 13.49 -9.32 -20.32
C ILE A 19 12.31 -8.35 -20.22
N ALA A 20 11.48 -8.49 -19.20
CA ALA A 20 10.32 -7.64 -18.97
C ALA A 20 10.70 -6.21 -18.56
N ARG A 21 11.93 -6.01 -18.14
CA ARG A 21 12.49 -4.74 -17.64
C ARG A 21 13.78 -4.36 -18.35
N ILE A 22 14.23 -3.13 -18.10
CA ILE A 22 15.55 -2.65 -18.54
C ILE A 22 16.60 -3.63 -18.05
N ALA A 23 17.33 -4.22 -18.98
CA ALA A 23 18.28 -5.30 -18.73
C ALA A 23 19.22 -4.98 -17.55
N GLY A 24 19.24 -5.87 -16.56
CA GLY A 24 20.09 -5.80 -15.38
C GLY A 24 19.52 -5.03 -14.19
N TYR A 25 18.53 -4.17 -14.36
CA TYR A 25 17.99 -3.35 -13.26
C TYR A 25 17.20 -4.21 -12.25
N GLY A 26 16.36 -5.11 -12.73
CA GLY A 26 15.53 -5.96 -11.89
C GLY A 26 16.30 -6.93 -11.00
N MET A 27 17.57 -7.23 -11.32
CA MET A 27 18.42 -8.15 -10.55
C MET A 27 19.32 -7.43 -9.53
N SER A 28 19.20 -6.11 -9.41
CA SER A 28 19.89 -5.33 -8.38
C SER A 28 19.21 -5.55 -7.02
N TYR A 29 19.96 -5.34 -5.94
CA TYR A 29 19.45 -5.40 -4.57
C TYR A 29 20.26 -4.46 -3.67
N PHE A 30 19.69 -4.12 -2.52
CA PHE A 30 20.35 -3.31 -1.51
C PHE A 30 20.91 -4.18 -0.40
N GLU A 31 22.13 -3.88 0.00
CA GLU A 31 22.80 -4.55 1.12
C GLU A 31 22.59 -3.77 2.43
N ARG A 32 22.96 -4.38 3.55
CA ARG A 32 22.91 -3.77 4.88
C ARG A 32 23.68 -2.44 4.97
N SER A 33 24.74 -2.29 4.20
CA SER A 33 25.51 -1.03 4.13
C SER A 33 24.79 0.09 3.38
N ASP A 34 23.84 -0.24 2.52
CA ASP A 34 23.10 0.73 1.71
C ASP A 34 21.91 1.31 2.48
N LEU A 35 21.27 0.48 3.34
CA LEU A 35 20.08 0.82 4.13
C LEU A 35 20.26 0.43 5.61
N PRO A 36 21.24 0.98 6.30
CA PRO A 36 21.63 0.50 7.63
C PRO A 36 20.51 0.64 8.66
N TYR A 37 19.70 1.68 8.58
CA TYR A 37 18.65 1.92 9.57
C TYR A 37 17.48 0.95 9.41
N TYR A 38 17.05 0.63 8.19
CA TYR A 38 16.00 -0.36 7.98
C TYR A 38 16.44 -1.76 8.43
N TYR A 39 17.69 -2.11 8.20
CA TYR A 39 18.23 -3.36 8.74
C TYR A 39 18.31 -3.37 10.26
N GLU A 40 18.64 -2.25 10.90
CA GLU A 40 18.59 -2.14 12.37
C GLU A 40 17.15 -2.25 12.90
N LEU A 41 16.17 -1.70 12.20
CA LEU A 41 14.76 -1.89 12.56
C LEU A 41 14.35 -3.36 12.43
N ALA A 42 14.77 -4.05 11.38
CA ALA A 42 14.52 -5.48 11.20
C ALA A 42 15.18 -6.33 12.30
N ASP A 43 16.37 -5.95 12.76
CA ASP A 43 17.09 -6.62 13.86
C ASP A 43 16.48 -6.35 15.25
N ALA A 44 15.59 -5.36 15.37
CA ALA A 44 15.00 -4.94 16.65
C ALA A 44 13.48 -5.17 16.74
N PHE A 45 12.79 -5.27 15.60
CA PHE A 45 11.34 -5.32 15.52
C PHE A 45 10.85 -6.47 14.65
N THR A 46 9.62 -6.42 14.18
CA THR A 46 9.03 -7.49 13.36
C THR A 46 8.97 -7.07 11.89
N ILE A 47 9.42 -7.94 11.01
CA ILE A 47 9.24 -7.84 9.56
C ILE A 47 8.22 -8.87 9.06
N GLY A 48 7.51 -8.55 7.97
CA GLY A 48 6.71 -9.51 7.23
C GLY A 48 7.49 -10.06 6.04
N ASP A 49 7.76 -11.36 6.01
CA ASP A 49 8.48 -12.00 4.91
C ASP A 49 7.54 -12.61 3.85
N GLN A 50 6.25 -12.60 4.11
CA GLN A 50 5.19 -12.96 3.18
C GLN A 50 4.11 -11.87 3.09
N HIS A 51 4.56 -10.62 3.01
CA HIS A 51 3.72 -9.49 2.71
C HIS A 51 3.78 -9.20 1.20
N PHE A 52 2.63 -9.25 0.54
CA PHE A 52 2.51 -9.16 -0.90
C PHE A 52 1.77 -7.90 -1.32
N GLN A 53 2.08 -7.41 -2.51
CA GLN A 53 1.18 -6.48 -3.20
C GLN A 53 -0.21 -7.11 -3.32
N SER A 54 -1.26 -6.31 -3.19
CA SER A 54 -2.62 -6.81 -3.40
C SER A 54 -2.93 -7.11 -4.88
N THR A 55 -2.22 -6.43 -5.77
CA THR A 55 -2.34 -6.63 -7.23
C THR A 55 -0.97 -6.73 -7.90
N LEU A 56 -0.89 -7.51 -8.99
CA LEU A 56 0.30 -7.65 -9.84
C LEU A 56 0.49 -6.43 -10.76
N THR A 57 0.64 -5.25 -10.16
CA THR A 57 0.83 -4.01 -10.89
C THR A 57 1.46 -2.94 -10.00
N GLN A 58 1.34 -1.70 -10.40
CA GLN A 58 2.05 -0.54 -9.86
C GLN A 58 1.27 0.17 -8.72
N THR A 59 1.68 1.37 -8.37
CA THR A 59 1.30 2.20 -7.21
C THR A 59 -0.20 2.29 -6.95
N CYS A 60 -0.97 2.91 -7.88
CA CYS A 60 -2.36 3.28 -7.59
C CYS A 60 -3.26 2.08 -7.26
N PRO A 61 -3.27 0.97 -8.03
CA PRO A 61 -4.10 -0.18 -7.71
C PRO A 61 -3.80 -0.79 -6.34
N ASN A 62 -2.53 -0.85 -5.97
CA ASN A 62 -2.10 -1.34 -4.66
C ASN A 62 -2.51 -0.41 -3.53
N ARG A 63 -2.36 0.90 -3.72
CA ARG A 63 -2.83 1.91 -2.75
C ARG A 63 -4.34 1.89 -2.58
N MET A 64 -5.12 1.60 -3.63
CA MET A 64 -6.56 1.42 -3.50
C MET A 64 -6.92 0.36 -2.47
N HIS A 65 -6.21 -0.76 -2.46
CA HIS A 65 -6.39 -1.79 -1.43
C HIS A 65 -5.99 -1.29 -0.04
N LEU A 66 -4.95 -0.48 0.08
CA LEU A 66 -4.50 0.10 1.36
C LEU A 66 -5.48 1.16 1.90
N PHE A 67 -6.17 1.90 1.03
CA PHE A 67 -7.04 3.02 1.42
C PHE A 67 -8.53 2.64 1.49
N SER A 68 -8.95 1.55 0.82
CA SER A 68 -10.37 1.16 0.74
C SER A 68 -10.65 -0.35 0.74
N GLY A 69 -9.61 -1.18 0.83
CA GLY A 69 -9.75 -2.64 0.81
C GLY A 69 -10.08 -3.23 -0.56
N SER A 70 -10.13 -2.44 -1.63
CA SER A 70 -10.55 -2.89 -2.95
C SER A 70 -10.02 -1.99 -4.06
N ASN A 71 -9.71 -2.57 -5.21
CA ASN A 71 -9.50 -1.86 -6.46
C ASN A 71 -10.75 -1.87 -7.37
N ASN A 72 -11.94 -2.01 -6.79
CA ASN A 72 -13.21 -2.05 -7.49
C ASN A 72 -13.56 -3.35 -8.25
N ASN A 73 -12.82 -4.41 -8.09
CA ASN A 73 -13.06 -5.64 -8.85
C ASN A 73 -14.38 -6.35 -8.49
N LEU A 74 -14.89 -6.22 -7.26
CA LEU A 74 -16.11 -6.89 -6.80
C LEU A 74 -17.21 -5.97 -6.27
N TRP A 75 -16.86 -4.82 -5.67
CA TRP A 75 -17.80 -3.95 -4.97
C TRP A 75 -18.91 -3.40 -5.88
N ASN A 76 -18.54 -2.83 -7.00
CA ASN A 76 -19.50 -2.23 -7.94
C ASN A 76 -20.49 -3.22 -8.58
N ARG A 77 -20.26 -4.51 -8.43
CA ARG A 77 -21.15 -5.56 -8.99
C ARG A 77 -22.36 -5.85 -8.11
N LYS A 78 -22.22 -5.72 -6.79
CA LYS A 78 -23.30 -5.98 -5.84
C LYS A 78 -24.24 -4.78 -5.68
N GLU A 79 -23.65 -3.59 -5.57
CA GLU A 79 -24.36 -2.38 -5.18
C GLU A 79 -25.10 -1.71 -6.37
N ARG A 80 -24.57 -1.80 -7.59
CA ARG A 80 -25.17 -1.15 -8.76
C ARG A 80 -26.31 -1.92 -9.40
N GLY A 81 -26.69 -3.10 -8.88
CA GLY A 81 -27.84 -3.90 -9.40
C GLY A 81 -27.70 -4.25 -10.88
N SER A 82 -26.58 -3.98 -11.49
CA SER A 82 -26.30 -4.29 -12.88
C SER A 82 -25.86 -5.74 -12.99
N GLY A 83 -26.77 -6.64 -13.30
CA GLY A 83 -26.44 -7.97 -13.78
C GLY A 83 -25.72 -7.93 -15.14
N GLY A 84 -24.94 -6.88 -15.39
CA GLY A 84 -24.11 -6.74 -16.57
C GLY A 84 -22.89 -7.65 -16.50
N PRO A 85 -22.28 -7.96 -17.64
CA PRO A 85 -21.04 -8.73 -17.69
C PRO A 85 -19.98 -8.04 -16.82
N LEU A 86 -19.13 -8.85 -16.20
CA LEU A 86 -17.93 -8.42 -15.51
C LEU A 86 -17.09 -7.61 -16.50
N ASN A 87 -17.10 -6.30 -16.38
CA ASN A 87 -16.38 -5.43 -17.28
C ASN A 87 -15.12 -4.96 -16.56
N ASP A 88 -13.96 -5.43 -17.00
CA ASP A 88 -12.63 -5.08 -16.49
C ASP A 88 -12.32 -3.58 -16.65
N THR A 89 -13.10 -2.84 -17.44
CA THR A 89 -13.02 -1.37 -17.56
C THR A 89 -13.17 -0.63 -16.21
N TYR A 90 -13.65 -1.31 -15.19
CA TYR A 90 -13.77 -0.75 -13.83
C TYR A 90 -12.68 -1.24 -12.87
N MET A 91 -11.79 -2.10 -13.32
CA MET A 91 -10.63 -2.50 -12.54
C MET A 91 -9.48 -1.53 -12.79
N MET A 92 -8.98 -0.95 -11.72
CA MET A 92 -7.78 -0.15 -11.78
C MET A 92 -6.57 -1.07 -11.76
N LEU A 93 -5.95 -1.30 -12.90
CA LEU A 93 -4.69 -2.05 -13.04
C LEU A 93 -3.54 -1.17 -13.56
N ASP A 94 -3.72 0.13 -13.64
CA ASP A 94 -2.66 1.10 -13.95
C ASP A 94 -2.82 2.39 -13.11
N ASN A 95 -1.88 3.30 -13.25
CA ASN A 95 -1.88 4.58 -12.53
C ASN A 95 -2.76 5.63 -13.25
N SER A 96 -3.99 5.31 -13.57
CA SER A 96 -4.92 6.28 -14.12
C SER A 96 -5.80 6.87 -13.03
N GLU A 97 -5.89 8.20 -13.02
CA GLU A 97 -6.81 8.90 -12.15
C GLU A 97 -8.25 8.73 -12.66
N PRO A 98 -9.19 8.33 -11.81
CA PRO A 98 -10.56 8.18 -12.24
C PRO A 98 -11.24 9.55 -12.40
N ASP A 99 -11.92 9.74 -13.53
CA ASP A 99 -12.82 10.86 -13.74
C ASP A 99 -14.24 10.28 -14.00
N PRO A 100 -15.22 10.54 -13.18
CA PRO A 100 -15.34 11.49 -12.05
C PRO A 100 -14.91 10.97 -10.65
N GLY A 101 -13.95 10.11 -10.50
CA GLY A 101 -13.52 9.56 -9.21
C GLY A 101 -14.31 8.32 -8.77
N TRP A 102 -13.73 7.57 -7.85
CA TRP A 102 -14.34 6.37 -7.27
C TRP A 102 -15.43 6.72 -6.24
N ASP A 103 -16.39 5.83 -6.02
CA ASP A 103 -17.57 6.08 -5.19
C ASP A 103 -17.93 4.98 -4.18
N TRP A 104 -17.01 4.06 -3.92
CA TRP A 104 -17.19 3.11 -2.82
C TRP A 104 -16.53 3.64 -1.52
N PRO A 105 -16.94 3.13 -0.34
CA PRO A 105 -16.42 3.60 0.94
C PRO A 105 -14.92 3.43 1.10
N THR A 106 -14.29 4.40 1.72
CA THR A 106 -12.89 4.36 2.13
C THR A 106 -12.75 4.06 3.62
N MET A 107 -11.56 3.63 4.03
CA MET A 107 -11.27 3.46 5.47
C MET A 107 -11.41 4.77 6.24
N ALA A 108 -11.05 5.91 5.66
CA ALA A 108 -11.19 7.21 6.31
C ALA A 108 -12.67 7.58 6.58
N GLU A 109 -13.58 7.31 5.64
CA GLU A 109 -15.01 7.51 5.85
C GLU A 109 -15.55 6.58 6.94
N THR A 110 -15.14 5.31 6.92
CA THR A 110 -15.51 4.33 7.97
C THR A 110 -15.06 4.80 9.36
N LEU A 111 -13.84 5.32 9.48
CA LEU A 111 -13.32 5.87 10.74
C LEU A 111 -14.07 7.13 11.17
N GLU A 112 -14.38 8.02 10.22
CA GLU A 112 -15.15 9.25 10.50
C GLU A 112 -16.53 8.92 11.05
N ASP A 113 -17.23 8.00 10.41
CA ASP A 113 -18.56 7.55 10.82
C ASP A 113 -18.55 6.87 12.21
N ALA A 114 -17.46 6.19 12.52
CA ALA A 114 -17.26 5.54 13.82
C ALA A 114 -16.75 6.49 14.93
N GLY A 115 -16.44 7.75 14.61
CA GLY A 115 -15.87 8.71 15.55
C GLY A 115 -14.43 8.38 15.97
N VAL A 116 -13.72 7.60 15.19
CA VAL A 116 -12.28 7.30 15.36
C VAL A 116 -11.48 8.43 14.71
N SER A 117 -10.60 9.07 15.48
CA SER A 117 -9.80 10.17 14.94
C SER A 117 -8.77 9.67 13.93
N TRP A 118 -8.68 10.37 12.81
CA TRP A 118 -7.76 10.04 11.72
C TRP A 118 -7.24 11.28 11.02
N LYS A 119 -6.09 11.17 10.32
CA LYS A 119 -5.50 12.27 9.54
C LYS A 119 -4.47 11.73 8.53
N VAL A 120 -4.36 12.43 7.41
CA VAL A 120 -3.25 12.30 6.46
C VAL A 120 -2.26 13.44 6.69
N TYR A 121 -0.98 13.13 6.81
CA TYR A 121 0.11 14.11 6.79
C TYR A 121 0.77 14.02 5.42
N MET A 122 0.74 15.11 4.69
CA MET A 122 1.37 15.23 3.38
C MET A 122 1.78 16.67 3.10
N GLU A 123 2.86 16.81 2.34
CA GLU A 123 3.36 18.10 1.84
C GLU A 123 2.64 18.51 0.56
N GLU A 124 2.97 19.68 0.01
CA GLU A 124 2.45 20.11 -1.30
C GLU A 124 2.86 19.10 -2.38
N ASP A 125 4.14 18.74 -2.42
CA ASP A 125 4.62 17.61 -3.19
C ASP A 125 4.40 16.31 -2.37
N ASN A 126 3.42 15.53 -2.74
CA ASN A 126 3.13 14.22 -2.14
C ASN A 126 3.17 13.09 -3.18
N PHE A 127 3.75 13.34 -4.32
CA PHE A 127 3.91 12.41 -5.44
C PHE A 127 2.59 11.82 -5.96
N ASP A 128 1.46 12.52 -5.72
CA ASP A 128 0.09 12.05 -5.99
C ASP A 128 -0.28 10.72 -5.32
N ASP A 129 0.42 10.39 -4.24
CA ASP A 129 0.34 9.12 -3.52
C ASP A 129 -0.78 9.08 -2.47
N ASN A 130 -1.56 10.14 -2.32
CA ASN A 130 -2.73 10.15 -1.45
C ASN A 130 -3.92 9.46 -2.12
N GLY A 131 -4.12 8.17 -1.88
CA GLY A 131 -5.19 7.39 -2.50
C GLY A 131 -6.61 7.90 -2.22
N PHE A 132 -6.84 8.70 -1.18
CA PHE A 132 -8.14 9.32 -0.94
C PHE A 132 -8.49 10.35 -2.02
N ALA A 133 -7.51 10.99 -2.64
CA ALA A 133 -7.72 11.97 -3.71
C ALA A 133 -8.45 11.40 -4.94
N TRP A 134 -8.48 10.08 -5.09
CA TRP A 134 -9.14 9.41 -6.22
C TRP A 134 -10.62 9.14 -5.98
N PHE A 135 -11.16 9.47 -4.81
CA PHE A 135 -12.57 9.26 -4.46
C PHE A 135 -13.37 10.56 -4.58
N LYS A 136 -14.59 10.48 -5.15
CA LYS A 136 -15.49 11.61 -5.39
C LYS A 136 -15.74 12.44 -4.14
N ASN A 137 -15.97 11.78 -3.00
CA ASN A 137 -16.28 12.45 -1.76
C ASN A 137 -15.12 13.34 -1.28
N PHE A 138 -13.89 12.92 -1.52
CA PHE A 138 -12.69 13.72 -1.21
C PHE A 138 -12.43 14.80 -2.25
N GLN A 139 -12.61 14.51 -3.54
CA GLN A 139 -12.45 15.48 -4.63
C GLN A 139 -13.43 16.66 -4.50
N HIS A 140 -14.63 16.42 -3.99
CA HIS A 140 -15.67 17.43 -3.82
C HIS A 140 -15.70 18.01 -2.40
N ALA A 141 -14.82 17.58 -1.51
CA ALA A 141 -14.73 18.13 -0.17
C ALA A 141 -14.10 19.53 -0.19
N GLU A 142 -14.69 20.44 0.57
CA GLU A 142 -14.24 21.83 0.69
C GLU A 142 -13.69 22.07 2.11
N PRO A 143 -12.86 23.12 2.33
CA PRO A 143 -12.42 23.50 3.66
C PRO A 143 -13.57 23.61 4.67
N GLY A 144 -13.41 22.99 5.83
CA GLY A 144 -14.45 22.84 6.86
C GLY A 144 -15.20 21.49 6.79
N ASN A 145 -15.00 20.72 5.71
CA ASN A 145 -15.45 19.33 5.66
C ASN A 145 -14.35 18.42 6.23
N PRO A 146 -14.69 17.48 7.14
CA PRO A 146 -13.69 16.56 7.72
C PRO A 146 -12.86 15.81 6.69
N LEU A 147 -13.41 15.40 5.55
CA LEU A 147 -12.68 14.69 4.50
C LEU A 147 -11.62 15.59 3.86
N TYR A 148 -11.91 16.90 3.71
CA TYR A 148 -10.90 17.86 3.26
C TYR A 148 -9.86 18.13 4.34
N ASP A 149 -10.32 18.56 5.53
CA ASP A 149 -9.43 19.06 6.58
C ASP A 149 -8.46 18.00 7.12
N LYS A 150 -8.90 16.73 7.14
CA LYS A 150 -8.10 15.59 7.61
C LYS A 150 -7.41 14.80 6.49
N GLY A 151 -8.04 14.72 5.31
CA GLY A 151 -7.62 13.83 4.23
C GLY A 151 -6.95 14.50 3.05
N MET A 152 -7.28 15.79 2.78
CA MET A 152 -6.80 16.49 1.58
C MET A 152 -5.94 17.71 1.90
N ALA A 153 -6.09 18.29 3.09
CA ALA A 153 -5.32 19.47 3.47
C ALA A 153 -3.82 19.12 3.64
N ARG A 154 -2.99 19.97 3.08
CA ARG A 154 -1.53 19.90 3.25
C ARG A 154 -1.13 20.31 4.66
N VAL A 155 -0.01 19.78 5.15
CA VAL A 155 0.54 20.24 6.43
C VAL A 155 0.92 21.73 6.36
N PRO A 156 0.60 22.55 7.38
CA PRO A 156 0.70 24.01 7.30
C PRO A 156 2.10 24.55 7.00
N THR A 157 3.12 23.82 7.43
CA THR A 157 4.52 24.26 7.27
C THR A 157 5.19 23.70 6.02
N ASN A 158 4.49 22.91 5.22
CA ASN A 158 5.06 22.09 4.16
C ASN A 158 6.29 21.28 4.65
N ASP A 159 6.18 20.77 5.88
CA ASP A 159 7.16 19.93 6.56
C ASP A 159 6.37 18.88 7.37
N LEU A 160 6.27 17.70 6.79
CA LEU A 160 5.51 16.57 7.34
C LEU A 160 6.02 16.17 8.72
N VAL A 161 7.33 16.07 8.87
CA VAL A 161 7.96 15.64 10.14
C VAL A 161 7.68 16.64 11.25
N LYS A 162 7.79 17.94 10.95
CA LYS A 162 7.50 19.00 11.92
C LYS A 162 6.04 18.98 12.37
N SER A 163 5.11 18.84 11.42
CA SER A 163 3.68 18.80 11.74
C SER A 163 3.31 17.55 12.55
N PHE A 164 3.93 16.41 12.22
CA PHE A 164 3.79 15.18 13.00
C PHE A 164 4.35 15.35 14.41
N GLU A 165 5.52 15.94 14.55
CA GLU A 165 6.16 16.23 15.84
C GLU A 165 5.31 17.15 16.72
N GLU A 166 4.72 18.20 16.14
CA GLU A 166 3.84 19.14 16.85
C GLU A 166 2.62 18.42 17.43
N ASP A 167 1.94 17.58 16.63
CA ASP A 167 0.78 16.81 17.08
C ASP A 167 1.18 15.76 18.14
N VAL A 168 2.32 15.10 18.00
CA VAL A 168 2.85 14.15 19.00
C VAL A 168 3.16 14.86 20.34
N LYS A 169 3.84 15.99 20.31
CA LYS A 169 4.19 16.77 21.52
C LYS A 169 2.96 17.31 22.27
N ASN A 170 1.90 17.61 21.55
CA ASN A 170 0.67 18.16 22.10
C ASN A 170 -0.35 17.08 22.49
N ASP A 171 -0.01 15.78 22.45
CA ASP A 171 -0.92 14.64 22.64
C ASP A 171 -2.17 14.73 21.71
N ALA A 172 -1.96 15.25 20.49
CA ALA A 172 -2.98 15.50 19.48
C ALA A 172 -2.86 14.54 18.28
N LEU A 173 -1.93 13.56 18.35
CA LEU A 173 -1.78 12.57 17.29
C LEU A 173 -3.09 11.76 17.13
N PRO A 174 -3.69 11.71 15.93
CA PRO A 174 -4.89 10.92 15.69
C PRO A 174 -4.67 9.43 15.91
N GLN A 175 -5.76 8.68 16.16
CA GLN A 175 -5.73 7.23 16.40
C GLN A 175 -5.28 6.45 15.17
N VAL A 176 -5.60 6.93 13.96
CA VAL A 176 -5.13 6.38 12.69
C VAL A 176 -4.50 7.50 11.87
N THR A 177 -3.30 7.26 11.36
CA THR A 177 -2.51 8.28 10.67
C THR A 177 -1.88 7.68 9.42
N TRP A 178 -2.06 8.36 8.29
CA TRP A 178 -1.31 8.10 7.05
C TRP A 178 -0.22 9.16 6.90
N LEU A 179 0.99 8.73 6.65
CA LEU A 179 2.16 9.58 6.40
C LEU A 179 2.55 9.37 4.93
N ILE A 180 2.31 10.39 4.09
CA ILE A 180 2.60 10.34 2.65
C ILE A 180 3.88 11.09 2.38
N ALA A 181 4.90 10.36 1.92
CA ALA A 181 6.21 10.93 1.63
C ALA A 181 6.16 11.90 0.42
N PRO A 182 6.94 13.00 0.43
CA PRO A 182 7.16 13.78 -0.77
C PRO A 182 7.96 12.97 -1.82
N ALA A 183 7.85 13.34 -3.10
CA ALA A 183 8.40 12.59 -4.23
C ALA A 183 9.86 12.16 -4.04
N ASN A 184 10.71 13.07 -3.56
CA ASN A 184 12.14 12.81 -3.38
C ASN A 184 12.46 11.89 -2.17
N GLN A 185 11.47 11.56 -1.35
CA GLN A 185 11.58 10.65 -0.18
C GLN A 185 10.60 9.47 -0.29
N SER A 186 9.92 9.32 -1.43
CA SER A 186 8.90 8.28 -1.66
C SER A 186 9.48 6.88 -1.83
N GLU A 187 10.78 6.76 -2.05
CA GLU A 187 11.46 5.49 -2.40
C GLU A 187 10.99 4.87 -3.72
N HIS A 188 10.25 5.62 -4.55
CA HIS A 188 9.99 5.21 -5.92
C HIS A 188 11.29 4.85 -6.64
N ALA A 189 11.28 3.88 -7.54
CA ALA A 189 12.46 3.31 -8.20
C ALA A 189 13.41 4.33 -8.87
N THR A 190 12.96 5.55 -9.10
CA THR A 190 13.79 6.67 -9.59
C THR A 190 14.53 7.43 -8.49
N ASN A 191 14.20 7.17 -7.22
CA ASN A 191 14.78 7.85 -6.06
C ASN A 191 15.64 6.87 -5.25
N HIS A 192 16.64 7.40 -4.56
CA HIS A 192 17.47 6.57 -3.71
C HIS A 192 16.71 6.23 -2.41
N PRO A 193 16.55 4.95 -2.02
CA PRO A 193 15.74 4.55 -0.86
C PRO A 193 16.28 5.09 0.47
N ALA A 194 17.56 5.45 0.56
CA ALA A 194 18.10 6.11 1.75
C ALA A 194 17.43 7.46 2.09
N ALA A 195 16.78 8.12 1.12
CA ALA A 195 16.04 9.34 1.40
C ALA A 195 14.72 9.07 2.16
N GLY A 196 14.02 7.99 1.83
CA GLY A 196 12.85 7.54 2.58
C GLY A 196 13.23 6.89 3.90
N GLU A 197 14.36 6.18 3.94
CA GLU A 197 14.95 5.69 5.19
C GLU A 197 15.22 6.84 6.18
N ASP A 198 15.77 7.97 5.72
CA ASP A 198 15.97 9.18 6.53
C ASP A 198 14.64 9.76 7.02
N LEU A 199 13.62 9.83 6.15
CA LEU A 199 12.28 10.27 6.57
C LEU A 199 11.73 9.38 7.67
N SER A 200 11.78 8.07 7.49
CA SER A 200 11.34 7.08 8.48
C SER A 200 12.10 7.21 9.80
N ALA A 201 13.41 7.43 9.74
CA ALA A 201 14.25 7.64 10.92
C ALA A 201 13.87 8.90 11.67
N ARG A 202 13.60 10.01 10.99
CA ARG A 202 13.16 11.28 11.62
C ARG A 202 11.79 11.14 12.29
N LEU A 203 10.85 10.48 11.65
CA LEU A 203 9.51 10.21 12.21
C LEU A 203 9.60 9.30 13.44
N LEU A 204 10.37 8.23 13.37
CA LEU A 204 10.58 7.33 14.51
C LEU A 204 11.37 7.99 15.65
N ARG A 205 12.24 8.94 15.33
CA ARG A 205 12.91 9.77 16.34
C ARG A 205 11.90 10.60 17.14
N VAL A 206 10.92 11.22 16.48
CA VAL A 206 9.83 11.93 17.16
C VAL A 206 9.11 11.00 18.15
N MET A 207 8.81 9.76 17.74
CA MET A 207 8.17 8.78 18.62
C MET A 207 9.08 8.38 19.79
N GLN A 208 10.36 8.17 19.53
CA GLN A 208 11.36 7.81 20.56
C GLN A 208 11.51 8.90 21.62
N ASP A 209 11.48 10.16 21.20
CA ASP A 209 11.60 11.32 22.10
C ASP A 209 10.29 11.57 22.88
N ASN A 210 9.19 10.87 22.53
CA ASN A 210 7.88 10.95 23.20
C ASN A 210 7.37 9.56 23.61
N PRO A 211 8.01 8.93 24.64
CA PRO A 211 7.76 7.54 25.01
C PRO A 211 6.32 7.25 25.46
N GLU A 212 5.60 8.24 25.98
CA GLU A 212 4.19 8.09 26.38
C GLU A 212 3.25 7.90 25.18
N ILE A 213 3.61 8.47 24.03
CA ILE A 213 2.90 8.23 22.76
C ILE A 213 3.39 6.92 22.14
N TYR A 214 4.71 6.73 22.05
CA TYR A 214 5.30 5.53 21.47
C TYR A 214 4.77 4.24 22.11
N LYS A 215 4.62 4.19 23.44
CA LYS A 215 4.15 2.98 24.15
C LYS A 215 2.76 2.50 23.74
N LYS A 216 1.98 3.34 23.08
CA LYS A 216 0.61 3.03 22.61
C LYS A 216 0.47 3.07 21.07
N THR A 217 1.60 3.11 20.35
CA THR A 217 1.63 3.27 18.89
C THR A 217 2.23 2.04 18.20
N ALA A 218 1.64 1.65 17.09
CA ALA A 218 2.26 0.81 16.08
C ALA A 218 2.60 1.68 14.86
N PHE A 219 3.89 1.83 14.58
CA PHE A 219 4.38 2.51 13.39
C PHE A 219 4.68 1.44 12.33
N ILE A 220 4.02 1.54 11.19
CA ILE A 220 4.07 0.54 10.13
C ILE A 220 4.73 1.17 8.91
N ILE A 221 5.84 0.61 8.46
CA ILE A 221 6.47 0.94 7.19
C ILE A 221 5.99 -0.10 6.20
N ASN A 222 5.25 0.36 5.20
CA ASN A 222 4.65 -0.46 4.17
C ASN A 222 4.95 0.13 2.80
N TYR A 223 5.35 -0.74 1.86
CA TYR A 223 5.55 -0.35 0.48
C TYR A 223 4.31 -0.75 -0.34
N ASP A 224 3.92 0.07 -1.28
CA ASP A 224 2.78 -0.16 -2.16
C ASP A 224 3.09 -1.18 -3.25
N GLU A 225 4.32 -1.11 -3.82
CA GLU A 225 4.77 -2.03 -4.84
C GLU A 225 6.28 -2.28 -4.72
N GLY A 226 6.81 -3.29 -5.42
CA GLY A 226 8.18 -3.78 -5.24
C GLY A 226 9.26 -3.03 -6.02
N GLY A 227 8.98 -1.88 -6.66
CA GLY A 227 9.98 -1.15 -7.46
C GLY A 227 10.57 -1.97 -8.61
N GLN A 228 10.02 -3.17 -8.85
CA GLN A 228 10.42 -4.12 -9.89
C GLN A 228 11.81 -4.75 -9.68
N PHE A 229 12.24 -4.81 -8.45
CA PHE A 229 13.34 -5.64 -8.01
C PHE A 229 12.94 -7.11 -7.99
N PHE A 230 13.86 -7.99 -8.36
CA PHE A 230 13.63 -9.43 -8.41
C PHE A 230 13.19 -9.99 -7.06
N ASP A 231 12.14 -10.80 -7.08
CA ASP A 231 11.77 -11.69 -5.99
C ASP A 231 11.77 -13.14 -6.49
N HIS A 232 12.29 -14.05 -5.68
CA HIS A 232 12.34 -15.49 -5.98
C HIS A 232 11.06 -16.22 -5.53
N LEU A 233 10.25 -15.60 -4.67
CA LEU A 233 9.03 -16.21 -4.16
C LEU A 233 7.87 -15.95 -5.12
N VAL A 234 7.25 -17.03 -5.60
CA VAL A 234 6.06 -16.94 -6.42
C VAL A 234 4.90 -16.42 -5.56
N PRO A 235 4.24 -15.32 -5.94
CA PRO A 235 3.09 -14.84 -5.20
C PRO A 235 1.93 -15.84 -5.25
N PRO A 236 1.11 -15.93 -4.20
CA PRO A 236 -0.04 -16.84 -4.16
C PRO A 236 -1.18 -16.31 -5.05
N THR A 237 -1.07 -16.54 -6.35
CA THR A 237 -2.10 -16.19 -7.33
C THR A 237 -3.16 -17.30 -7.45
N PRO A 238 -4.40 -16.98 -7.85
CA PRO A 238 -5.38 -18.00 -8.17
C PRO A 238 -4.95 -18.85 -9.37
N HIS A 239 -5.32 -20.12 -9.38
CA HIS A 239 -5.08 -20.98 -10.52
C HIS A 239 -5.85 -20.51 -11.75
N VAL A 240 -5.13 -20.32 -12.87
CA VAL A 240 -5.69 -19.74 -14.11
C VAL A 240 -6.19 -20.78 -15.10
N ASP A 241 -5.72 -22.01 -15.00
CA ASP A 241 -6.16 -23.12 -15.88
C ASP A 241 -6.11 -24.49 -15.18
N ALA A 242 -6.62 -25.51 -15.90
CA ALA A 242 -6.70 -26.87 -15.37
C ALA A 242 -5.33 -27.60 -15.28
N THR A 243 -4.30 -27.09 -15.94
CA THR A 243 -2.93 -27.67 -15.89
C THR A 243 -2.16 -27.15 -14.69
N ASP A 244 -2.52 -25.94 -14.23
CA ASP A 244 -1.97 -25.29 -13.06
C ASP A 244 -2.67 -25.75 -11.75
N GLY A 245 -3.86 -26.33 -11.87
CA GLY A 245 -4.67 -26.81 -10.76
C GLY A 245 -6.09 -26.25 -10.79
N LYS A 246 -6.78 -26.35 -9.65
CA LYS A 246 -8.13 -25.81 -9.48
C LYS A 246 -8.23 -25.06 -8.17
N SER A 247 -8.73 -23.84 -8.22
CA SER A 247 -9.14 -23.13 -7.01
C SER A 247 -10.29 -23.84 -6.33
N THR A 248 -10.23 -23.94 -5.00
CA THR A 248 -11.34 -24.42 -4.17
C THR A 248 -12.40 -23.35 -3.92
N MET A 249 -12.08 -22.11 -4.26
CA MET A 249 -12.92 -20.93 -4.16
C MET A 249 -13.25 -20.38 -5.54
N THR A 250 -14.24 -19.50 -5.62
CA THR A 250 -14.50 -18.76 -6.86
C THR A 250 -13.35 -17.86 -7.19
N THR A 251 -12.93 -17.84 -8.44
CA THR A 251 -11.92 -16.92 -8.98
C THR A 251 -12.54 -15.69 -9.63
N LEU A 252 -13.84 -15.47 -9.39
CA LEU A 252 -14.59 -14.35 -9.93
C LEU A 252 -14.02 -13.03 -9.40
N GLY A 253 -13.52 -12.18 -10.31
CA GLY A 253 -12.87 -10.92 -9.96
C GLY A 253 -11.38 -11.04 -9.61
N GLU A 254 -10.82 -12.25 -9.66
CA GLU A 254 -9.41 -12.52 -9.38
C GLU A 254 -8.59 -12.80 -10.63
N ILE A 255 -9.28 -13.03 -11.76
CA ILE A 255 -8.68 -13.31 -13.06
C ILE A 255 -9.30 -12.34 -14.08
N THR A 256 -8.46 -11.77 -14.95
CA THR A 256 -8.90 -10.84 -16.00
C THR A 256 -9.80 -11.55 -17.00
N THR A 257 -10.90 -10.91 -17.40
CA THR A 257 -11.89 -11.41 -18.37
C THR A 257 -11.78 -10.73 -19.73
N GLU A 258 -11.01 -9.64 -19.81
CA GLU A 258 -10.77 -8.87 -21.03
C GLU A 258 -9.27 -8.60 -21.21
N THR A 259 -8.88 -8.11 -22.38
CA THR A 259 -7.51 -7.64 -22.63
C THR A 259 -7.25 -6.34 -21.87
N TYR A 260 -6.23 -6.34 -21.06
CA TYR A 260 -5.84 -5.17 -20.26
C TYR A 260 -4.37 -4.82 -20.50
N VAL A 261 -4.07 -3.55 -20.86
CA VAL A 261 -2.70 -3.09 -21.19
C VAL A 261 -1.98 -4.07 -22.14
N SER A 262 -2.67 -4.55 -23.17
CA SER A 262 -2.19 -5.57 -24.13
C SER A 262 -1.92 -6.96 -23.53
N VAL A 263 -2.31 -7.23 -22.29
CA VAL A 263 -2.30 -8.56 -21.68
C VAL A 263 -3.63 -9.24 -22.03
N PRO A 264 -3.63 -10.46 -22.60
CA PRO A 264 -4.86 -11.18 -22.88
C PRO A 264 -5.65 -11.52 -21.61
N PRO A 265 -6.95 -11.80 -21.71
CA PRO A 265 -7.72 -12.30 -20.57
C PRO A 265 -7.16 -13.65 -20.07
N GLY A 266 -7.52 -14.00 -18.84
CA GLY A 266 -7.12 -15.25 -18.20
C GLY A 266 -5.86 -15.16 -17.35
N ASN A 267 -5.39 -13.96 -17.03
CA ASN A 267 -4.25 -13.73 -16.14
C ASN A 267 -4.70 -13.31 -14.73
N PRO A 268 -3.94 -13.64 -13.66
CA PRO A 268 -4.30 -13.27 -12.30
C PRO A 268 -4.19 -11.75 -12.11
N ILE A 269 -5.06 -11.19 -11.26
CA ILE A 269 -5.00 -9.79 -10.85
C ILE A 269 -4.01 -9.62 -9.69
N GLY A 270 -3.97 -10.56 -8.78
CA GLY A 270 -3.10 -10.61 -7.58
C GLY A 270 -3.15 -12.00 -6.91
N LEU A 271 -2.46 -12.21 -5.82
CA LEU A 271 -1.55 -11.24 -5.21
C LEU A 271 -0.33 -10.94 -6.09
N GLY A 272 0.27 -9.75 -5.89
CA GLY A 272 1.51 -9.36 -6.57
C GLY A 272 2.77 -9.84 -5.84
N PHE A 273 3.93 -9.31 -6.24
CA PHE A 273 5.21 -9.66 -5.62
C PHE A 273 5.30 -9.19 -4.17
N ARG A 274 6.23 -9.77 -3.40
CA ARG A 274 6.45 -9.31 -2.04
C ARG A 274 6.96 -7.88 -2.00
N VAL A 275 6.50 -7.19 -0.96
CA VAL A 275 6.97 -5.83 -0.62
C VAL A 275 7.40 -5.79 0.84
N PRO A 276 8.35 -4.92 1.20
CA PRO A 276 8.79 -4.78 2.58
C PRO A 276 7.64 -4.37 3.51
N LEU A 277 7.60 -5.00 4.68
CA LEU A 277 6.75 -4.62 5.80
C LEU A 277 7.58 -4.64 7.07
N ILE A 278 7.65 -3.50 7.78
CA ILE A 278 8.32 -3.40 9.07
C ILE A 278 7.33 -2.82 10.08
N ILE A 279 7.13 -3.49 11.20
CA ILE A 279 6.22 -3.04 12.26
C ILE A 279 7.02 -2.65 13.49
N VAL A 280 7.14 -1.36 13.72
CA VAL A 280 7.89 -0.76 14.84
C VAL A 280 6.94 -0.40 15.97
N SER A 281 6.99 -1.16 17.05
CA SER A 281 6.11 -0.96 18.21
C SER A 281 6.73 -1.62 19.46
N PRO A 282 6.36 -1.18 20.67
CA PRO A 282 6.72 -1.92 21.88
C PRO A 282 6.24 -3.38 21.87
N TRP A 283 5.14 -3.67 21.17
CA TRP A 283 4.59 -5.03 21.08
C TRP A 283 5.27 -5.93 20.05
N THR A 284 6.05 -5.35 19.13
CA THR A 284 6.73 -6.08 18.06
C THR A 284 8.25 -6.08 18.24
N ARG A 285 8.74 -5.52 19.37
CA ARG A 285 10.17 -5.42 19.68
C ARG A 285 10.69 -6.76 20.18
N VAL A 286 11.68 -7.32 19.47
CA VAL A 286 12.33 -8.58 19.83
C VAL A 286 13.84 -8.46 19.61
N LYS A 287 14.65 -8.89 20.59
CA LYS A 287 16.11 -8.89 20.43
C LYS A 287 16.51 -9.85 19.30
N GLY A 288 17.14 -9.33 18.26
CA GLY A 288 17.53 -10.07 17.08
C GLY A 288 16.43 -10.11 16.00
N GLY A 289 15.38 -9.30 16.17
CA GLY A 289 14.25 -9.23 15.24
C GLY A 289 13.29 -10.40 15.35
N ALA A 290 12.12 -10.26 14.76
CA ALA A 290 11.14 -11.30 14.56
C ALA A 290 10.65 -11.30 13.12
N VAL A 291 10.21 -12.47 12.64
CA VAL A 291 9.64 -12.62 11.30
C VAL A 291 8.22 -13.12 11.43
N TYR A 292 7.29 -12.43 10.78
CA TYR A 292 5.91 -12.84 10.63
C TYR A 292 5.74 -13.44 9.23
N SER A 293 5.49 -14.75 9.17
CA SER A 293 5.51 -15.55 7.94
C SER A 293 4.11 -16.01 7.47
N GLU A 294 3.05 -15.40 7.99
CA GLU A 294 1.72 -15.61 7.41
C GLU A 294 1.56 -14.74 6.16
N VAL A 295 0.78 -15.23 5.19
CA VAL A 295 0.45 -14.48 3.99
C VAL A 295 -0.44 -13.29 4.35
N VAL A 296 0.04 -12.11 4.04
CA VAL A 296 -0.65 -10.83 4.23
C VAL A 296 -0.45 -9.94 3.02
N ASP A 297 -1.34 -8.97 2.84
CA ASP A 297 -1.29 -7.97 1.79
C ASP A 297 -1.72 -6.59 2.33
N HIS A 298 -1.90 -5.59 1.48
CA HIS A 298 -2.32 -4.25 1.89
C HIS A 298 -3.65 -4.24 2.65
N THR A 299 -4.59 -5.14 2.30
CA THR A 299 -5.89 -5.23 2.97
C THR A 299 -5.77 -5.71 4.40
N SER A 300 -4.69 -6.42 4.73
CA SER A 300 -4.43 -6.88 6.10
C SER A 300 -4.19 -5.72 7.07
N LEU A 301 -3.66 -4.59 6.58
CA LEU A 301 -3.50 -3.37 7.37
C LEU A 301 -4.85 -2.71 7.67
N ILE A 302 -5.76 -2.70 6.70
CA ILE A 302 -7.15 -2.27 6.92
C ILE A 302 -7.83 -3.17 7.95
N GLN A 303 -7.76 -4.49 7.80
CA GLN A 303 -8.33 -5.43 8.75
C GLN A 303 -7.76 -5.26 10.17
N PHE A 304 -6.50 -4.92 10.30
CA PHE A 304 -5.91 -4.59 11.61
C PHE A 304 -6.59 -3.36 12.23
N VAL A 305 -6.81 -2.30 11.45
CA VAL A 305 -7.51 -1.10 11.89
C VAL A 305 -8.97 -1.42 12.25
N GLU A 306 -9.69 -2.13 11.39
CA GLU A 306 -11.08 -2.57 11.64
C GLU A 306 -11.19 -3.34 12.96
N LYS A 307 -10.35 -4.34 13.17
CA LYS A 307 -10.35 -5.14 14.41
C LYS A 307 -9.96 -4.31 15.63
N ARG A 308 -9.01 -3.37 15.48
CA ARG A 308 -8.56 -2.52 16.60
C ARG A 308 -9.64 -1.57 17.08
N PHE A 309 -10.44 -1.04 16.18
CA PHE A 309 -11.45 -0.02 16.49
C PHE A 309 -12.89 -0.54 16.42
N ASN A 310 -13.07 -1.78 16.00
CA ASN A 310 -14.38 -2.43 15.83
C ASN A 310 -15.27 -1.65 14.85
N VAL A 311 -14.74 -1.32 13.69
CA VAL A 311 -15.39 -0.63 12.58
C VAL A 311 -15.59 -1.54 11.38
#